data_e3d199b19901575550ce3c477a106caf
#
_entry.id   e3d199b19901575550ce3c477a106caf
#
_cell.length_a   1.000
_cell.length_b   1.000
_cell.length_c   1.000
_cell.angle_alpha   90.00
_cell.angle_beta   90.00
_cell.angle_gamma   90.00
#
_symmetry.space_group_name_H-M   'P 1'
#
loop_
_entity.id
_entity.type
_entity.pdbx_description
1 polymer ?
#
loop_
_entity_poly.entity_id
_entity_poly.type
_entity_poly.pdbx_seq_one_letter_code
_entity_poly.pdbx_strand_id
1 'polypeptide(L)'
;MKAATPRLRMFAGPNGSGKSTFKSVIGPELLGVYINPDEIEKKIAGTGCLDMKDYEVETTAEEISAFFTQSSFLAAVGLAEQAVALRFDGGCLFFDAVPVNSYYASVVADFIRRKLLEADVSFTFETVMSSRDKVEFLMRAQEKGFRTYLYYMATEDPEINVSRVENRVSEGGHAVPKDKIIARYHRSLALLADAVQYTNRAYIFDNSSYEKVWIAEVTEGIEMELKSDTVPYWFKAALWDKFSAPGESTP
;
A
#
# COMPACT_ATOMS: atom_id res chain seq x y z
N MET A 1 -30.41 -4.66 11.75
CA MET A 1 -29.13 -4.21 12.32
C MET A 1 -28.42 -3.43 11.23
N LYS A 2 -27.93 -2.17 11.48
CA LYS A 2 -27.07 -1.50 10.49
C LYS A 2 -25.79 -2.32 10.35
N ALA A 3 -25.42 -2.66 9.12
CA ALA A 3 -24.13 -3.28 8.85
C ALA A 3 -23.02 -2.40 9.44
N ALA A 4 -21.96 -3.01 9.98
CA ALA A 4 -20.83 -2.25 10.49
C ALA A 4 -20.16 -1.50 9.33
N THR A 5 -19.81 -0.24 9.53
CA THR A 5 -19.11 0.56 8.51
C THR A 5 -17.80 -0.13 8.14
N PRO A 6 -17.58 -0.45 6.86
CA PRO A 6 -16.36 -1.11 6.43
C PRO A 6 -15.13 -0.20 6.63
N ARG A 7 -13.97 -0.81 6.86
CA ARG A 7 -12.74 -0.09 7.18
C ARG A 7 -11.64 -0.44 6.18
N LEU A 8 -11.01 0.59 5.67
CA LEU A 8 -9.80 0.46 4.86
C LEU A 8 -8.62 1.01 5.65
N ARG A 9 -7.56 0.19 5.78
CA ARG A 9 -6.28 0.62 6.35
C ARG A 9 -5.19 0.54 5.30
N MET A 10 -4.47 1.62 5.12
CA MET A 10 -3.30 1.70 4.24
C MET A 10 -2.05 1.81 5.10
N PHE A 11 -1.17 0.81 5.01
CA PHE A 11 0.18 0.87 5.55
C PHE A 11 1.11 1.38 4.46
N ALA A 12 1.54 2.63 4.57
CA ALA A 12 2.24 3.34 3.52
C ALA A 12 3.61 3.87 3.94
N GLY A 13 4.46 4.11 2.96
CA GLY A 13 5.79 4.68 3.13
C GLY A 13 6.84 4.03 2.23
N PRO A 14 8.02 4.63 2.10
CA PRO A 14 9.08 4.17 1.21
C PRO A 14 9.52 2.72 1.44
N ASN A 15 10.21 2.12 0.46
CA ASN A 15 10.87 0.83 0.65
C ASN A 15 11.86 0.93 1.83
N GLY A 16 11.94 -0.07 2.69
CA GLY A 16 12.86 -0.07 3.84
C GLY A 16 12.43 0.84 5.01
N SER A 17 11.29 1.53 4.95
CA SER A 17 10.84 2.39 6.06
C SER A 17 10.34 1.61 7.29
N GLY A 18 10.05 0.31 7.16
CA GLY A 18 9.57 -0.53 8.26
C GLY A 18 8.05 -0.72 8.33
N LYS A 19 7.30 -0.45 7.28
CA LYS A 19 5.82 -0.59 7.20
C LYS A 19 5.28 -1.90 7.76
N SER A 20 5.90 -3.02 7.39
CA SER A 20 5.43 -4.36 7.78
C SER A 20 5.39 -4.58 9.29
N THR A 21 6.07 -3.72 10.07
CA THR A 21 6.00 -3.77 11.53
C THR A 21 4.64 -3.30 12.08
N PHE A 22 3.82 -2.56 11.31
CA PHE A 22 2.48 -2.19 11.74
C PHE A 22 1.57 -3.42 11.93
N LYS A 23 1.77 -4.45 11.11
CA LYS A 23 1.01 -5.73 11.23
C LYS A 23 1.15 -6.37 12.62
N SER A 24 2.29 -6.20 13.28
CA SER A 24 2.52 -6.76 14.62
C SER A 24 2.00 -5.89 15.77
N VAL A 25 1.68 -4.62 15.49
CA VAL A 25 1.21 -3.66 16.50
C VAL A 25 -0.31 -3.54 16.52
N ILE A 26 -0.94 -3.72 15.36
CA ILE A 26 -2.40 -3.67 15.22
C ILE A 26 -2.95 -5.07 15.45
N GLY A 27 -3.95 -5.18 16.35
CA GLY A 27 -4.60 -6.46 16.62
C GLY A 27 -5.12 -7.13 15.34
N PRO A 28 -4.94 -8.46 15.17
CA PRO A 28 -5.35 -9.18 13.97
C PRO A 28 -6.82 -8.95 13.59
N GLU A 29 -7.69 -8.81 14.59
CA GLU A 29 -9.13 -8.59 14.44
C GLU A 29 -9.46 -7.23 13.79
N LEU A 30 -8.52 -6.30 13.82
CA LEU A 30 -8.67 -4.97 13.22
C LEU A 30 -8.17 -4.91 11.78
N LEU A 31 -7.32 -5.86 11.36
CA LEU A 31 -6.71 -5.83 10.03
C LEU A 31 -7.72 -6.15 8.92
N GLY A 32 -8.71 -7.00 9.19
CA GLY A 32 -9.55 -7.58 8.14
C GLY A 32 -8.72 -8.40 7.15
N VAL A 33 -9.11 -8.43 5.90
CA VAL A 33 -8.30 -9.09 4.85
C VAL A 33 -6.99 -8.31 4.66
N TYR A 34 -5.87 -8.99 4.87
CA TYR A 34 -4.56 -8.35 4.75
C TYR A 34 -3.90 -8.62 3.39
N ILE A 35 -3.51 -7.55 2.69
CA ILE A 35 -2.98 -7.60 1.34
C ILE A 35 -1.57 -7.02 1.33
N ASN A 36 -0.57 -7.87 1.06
CA ASN A 36 0.82 -7.47 0.89
C ASN A 36 1.37 -8.09 -0.40
N PRO A 37 1.76 -7.28 -1.40
CA PRO A 37 2.29 -7.79 -2.67
C PRO A 37 3.50 -8.70 -2.51
N ASP A 38 4.40 -8.43 -1.55
CA ASP A 38 5.59 -9.26 -1.30
C ASP A 38 5.19 -10.63 -0.74
N GLU A 39 4.18 -10.71 0.16
CA GLU A 39 3.63 -11.98 0.65
C GLU A 39 2.89 -12.76 -0.45
N ILE A 40 2.17 -12.05 -1.32
CA ILE A 40 1.49 -12.65 -2.49
C ILE A 40 2.52 -13.26 -3.44
N GLU A 41 3.58 -12.50 -3.81
CA GLU A 41 4.66 -12.99 -4.68
C GLU A 41 5.29 -14.26 -4.09
N LYS A 42 5.65 -14.22 -2.81
CA LYS A 42 6.25 -15.37 -2.11
C LYS A 42 5.32 -16.58 -2.09
N LYS A 43 4.02 -16.37 -1.85
CA LYS A 43 3.02 -17.45 -1.84
C LYS A 43 2.90 -18.09 -3.21
N ILE A 44 2.76 -17.29 -4.29
CA ILE A 44 2.67 -17.79 -5.65
C ILE A 44 3.95 -18.54 -6.05
N ALA A 45 5.13 -17.98 -5.71
CA ALA A 45 6.41 -18.62 -5.98
C ALA A 45 6.56 -20.00 -5.30
N GLY A 46 5.98 -20.16 -4.11
CA GLY A 46 6.03 -21.42 -3.36
C GLY A 46 5.00 -22.47 -3.80
N THR A 47 3.84 -22.04 -4.29
CA THR A 47 2.70 -22.95 -4.57
C THR A 47 2.31 -23.02 -6.05
N GLY A 48 2.80 -22.10 -6.89
CA GLY A 48 2.40 -21.96 -8.29
C GLY A 48 1.01 -21.34 -8.49
N CYS A 49 0.27 -21.05 -7.42
CA CYS A 49 -1.08 -20.50 -7.51
C CYS A 49 -1.45 -19.61 -6.32
N LEU A 50 -2.54 -18.86 -6.46
CA LEU A 50 -3.14 -18.06 -5.40
C LEU A 50 -4.64 -18.39 -5.29
N ASP A 51 -5.08 -18.88 -4.13
CA ASP A 51 -6.50 -19.09 -3.85
C ASP A 51 -7.13 -17.74 -3.46
N MET A 52 -8.15 -17.30 -4.21
CA MET A 52 -8.87 -16.05 -3.97
C MET A 52 -9.73 -16.10 -2.71
N LYS A 53 -10.09 -17.29 -2.24
CA LYS A 53 -10.82 -17.47 -0.97
C LYS A 53 -10.00 -17.02 0.24
N ASP A 54 -8.68 -17.12 0.18
CA ASP A 54 -7.81 -16.63 1.26
C ASP A 54 -7.90 -15.11 1.45
N TYR A 55 -8.45 -14.43 0.45
CA TYR A 55 -8.69 -12.98 0.44
C TYR A 55 -10.19 -12.62 0.42
N GLU A 56 -11.07 -13.58 0.68
CA GLU A 56 -12.54 -13.35 0.65
C GLU A 56 -13.04 -12.76 -0.69
N VAL A 57 -12.38 -13.12 -1.80
CA VAL A 57 -12.70 -12.61 -3.14
C VAL A 57 -13.44 -13.68 -3.95
N GLU A 58 -14.66 -13.33 -4.39
CA GLU A 58 -15.39 -14.07 -5.39
C GLU A 58 -15.17 -13.42 -6.76
N THR A 59 -14.82 -14.22 -7.76
CA THR A 59 -14.51 -13.75 -9.11
C THR A 59 -14.63 -14.86 -10.15
N THR A 60 -14.56 -14.50 -11.44
CA THR A 60 -14.60 -15.42 -12.58
C THR A 60 -13.29 -15.37 -13.39
N ALA A 61 -13.10 -16.38 -14.24
CA ALA A 61 -11.96 -16.42 -15.15
C ALA A 61 -11.94 -15.22 -16.10
N GLU A 62 -13.10 -14.78 -16.56
CA GLU A 62 -13.28 -13.66 -17.48
C GLU A 62 -12.88 -12.34 -16.80
N GLU A 63 -13.32 -12.11 -15.56
CA GLU A 63 -12.97 -10.89 -14.79
C GLU A 63 -11.48 -10.79 -14.56
N ILE A 64 -10.83 -11.87 -14.12
CA ILE A 64 -9.38 -11.91 -13.90
C ILE A 64 -8.64 -11.69 -15.23
N SER A 65 -8.97 -12.45 -16.28
CA SER A 65 -8.33 -12.34 -17.58
C SER A 65 -8.42 -10.90 -18.11
N ALA A 66 -9.61 -10.30 -18.06
CA ALA A 66 -9.81 -8.92 -18.49
C ALA A 66 -8.97 -7.92 -17.67
N PHE A 67 -8.94 -8.07 -16.35
CA PHE A 67 -8.18 -7.18 -15.48
C PHE A 67 -6.67 -7.21 -15.75
N PHE A 68 -6.12 -8.39 -15.97
CA PHE A 68 -4.68 -8.55 -16.22
C PHE A 68 -4.29 -8.10 -17.63
N THR A 69 -5.04 -8.50 -18.66
CA THR A 69 -4.74 -8.16 -20.06
C THR A 69 -4.93 -6.67 -20.35
N GLN A 70 -5.85 -6.00 -19.65
CA GLN A 70 -6.09 -4.55 -19.76
C GLN A 70 -5.23 -3.71 -18.80
N SER A 71 -4.35 -4.33 -18.03
CA SER A 71 -3.50 -3.61 -17.09
C SER A 71 -2.49 -2.70 -17.78
N SER A 72 -2.70 -1.39 -17.70
CA SER A 72 -1.74 -0.40 -18.19
C SER A 72 -0.36 -0.53 -17.52
N PHE A 73 -0.34 -1.00 -16.26
CA PHE A 73 0.89 -1.24 -15.53
C PHE A 73 1.69 -2.41 -16.11
N LEU A 74 1.03 -3.54 -16.46
CA LEU A 74 1.69 -4.66 -17.13
C LEU A 74 2.09 -4.28 -18.57
N ALA A 75 1.27 -3.52 -19.28
CA ALA A 75 1.59 -3.03 -20.62
C ALA A 75 2.85 -2.15 -20.61
N ALA A 76 2.97 -1.24 -19.64
CA ALA A 76 4.14 -0.36 -19.51
C ALA A 76 5.47 -1.10 -19.24
N VAL A 77 5.43 -2.34 -18.75
CA VAL A 77 6.62 -3.17 -18.51
C VAL A 77 6.73 -4.36 -19.45
N GLY A 78 5.89 -4.42 -20.51
CA GLY A 78 5.93 -5.46 -21.55
C GLY A 78 5.43 -6.84 -21.09
N LEU A 79 4.60 -6.92 -20.05
CA LEU A 79 4.11 -8.17 -19.46
C LEU A 79 2.62 -8.46 -19.75
N ALA A 80 1.88 -7.55 -20.40
CA ALA A 80 0.45 -7.72 -20.62
C ALA A 80 0.11 -8.91 -21.55
N GLU A 81 0.91 -9.15 -22.59
CA GLU A 81 0.70 -10.28 -23.50
C GLU A 81 0.88 -11.63 -22.80
N GLN A 82 1.86 -11.74 -21.91
CA GLN A 82 2.08 -12.96 -21.14
C GLN A 82 0.94 -13.26 -20.16
N ALA A 83 0.22 -12.23 -19.70
CA ALA A 83 -0.90 -12.38 -18.79
C ALA A 83 -2.06 -13.22 -19.37
N VAL A 84 -2.15 -13.35 -20.69
CA VAL A 84 -3.13 -14.24 -21.36
C VAL A 84 -2.95 -15.71 -20.96
N ALA A 85 -1.72 -16.10 -20.59
CA ALA A 85 -1.42 -17.47 -20.17
C ALA A 85 -1.76 -17.76 -18.69
N LEU A 86 -2.22 -16.77 -17.93
CA LEU A 86 -2.76 -16.99 -16.58
C LEU A 86 -4.06 -17.80 -16.68
N ARG A 87 -4.17 -18.82 -15.83
CA ARG A 87 -5.35 -19.70 -15.77
C ARG A 87 -6.05 -19.50 -14.42
N PHE A 88 -7.36 -19.39 -14.46
CA PHE A 88 -8.18 -19.35 -13.24
C PHE A 88 -9.15 -20.54 -13.25
N ASP A 89 -9.10 -21.33 -12.18
CA ASP A 89 -9.95 -22.52 -12.04
C ASP A 89 -10.15 -22.86 -10.56
N GLY A 90 -11.35 -23.29 -10.18
CA GLY A 90 -11.68 -23.71 -8.82
C GLY A 90 -11.47 -22.64 -7.73
N GLY A 91 -11.41 -21.35 -8.10
CA GLY A 91 -11.11 -20.25 -7.17
C GLY A 91 -9.62 -19.90 -7.09
N CYS A 92 -8.75 -20.63 -7.80
CA CYS A 92 -7.31 -20.43 -7.79
C CYS A 92 -6.81 -19.77 -9.08
N LEU A 93 -5.95 -18.76 -8.95
CA LEU A 93 -5.21 -18.15 -10.05
C LEU A 93 -3.84 -18.83 -10.17
N PHE A 94 -3.60 -19.53 -11.29
CA PHE A 94 -2.40 -20.29 -11.56
C PHE A 94 -1.41 -19.52 -12.41
N PHE A 95 -0.12 -19.68 -12.07
CA PHE A 95 1.02 -19.04 -12.73
C PHE A 95 1.93 -20.09 -13.46
N ASP A 96 1.37 -21.25 -13.81
CA ASP A 96 2.14 -22.37 -14.39
C ASP A 96 2.91 -21.97 -15.66
N ALA A 97 2.34 -21.08 -16.47
CA ALA A 97 2.89 -20.63 -17.74
C ALA A 97 3.44 -19.18 -17.71
N VAL A 98 3.45 -18.54 -16.55
CA VAL A 98 3.87 -17.14 -16.39
C VAL A 98 4.90 -17.02 -15.27
N PRO A 99 6.08 -16.41 -15.52
CA PRO A 99 7.07 -16.23 -14.46
C PRO A 99 6.56 -15.33 -13.35
N VAL A 100 6.62 -15.82 -12.12
CA VAL A 100 6.22 -15.05 -10.93
C VAL A 100 7.18 -13.90 -10.71
N ASN A 101 6.66 -12.69 -10.55
CA ASN A 101 7.43 -11.49 -10.26
C ASN A 101 6.59 -10.45 -9.53
N SER A 102 7.25 -9.42 -9.01
CA SER A 102 6.61 -8.34 -8.25
C SER A 102 5.59 -7.51 -9.05
N TYR A 103 5.66 -7.50 -10.38
CA TYR A 103 4.69 -6.81 -11.23
C TYR A 103 3.34 -7.52 -11.21
N TYR A 104 3.35 -8.83 -11.43
CA TYR A 104 2.12 -9.63 -11.34
C TYR A 104 1.55 -9.62 -9.92
N ALA A 105 2.39 -9.78 -8.89
CA ALA A 105 1.94 -9.69 -7.50
C ALA A 105 1.28 -8.34 -7.17
N SER A 106 1.81 -7.25 -7.73
CA SER A 106 1.22 -5.91 -7.56
C SER A 106 -0.15 -5.79 -8.24
N VAL A 107 -0.32 -6.41 -9.42
CA VAL A 107 -1.62 -6.42 -10.14
C VAL A 107 -2.63 -7.30 -9.43
N VAL A 108 -2.21 -8.47 -8.92
CA VAL A 108 -3.06 -9.32 -8.05
C VAL A 108 -3.54 -8.55 -6.83
N ALA A 109 -2.63 -7.87 -6.13
CA ALA A 109 -2.97 -7.07 -4.96
C ALA A 109 -3.95 -5.91 -5.31
N ASP A 110 -3.80 -5.29 -6.49
CA ASP A 110 -4.75 -4.28 -6.99
C ASP A 110 -6.13 -4.88 -7.29
N PHE A 111 -6.16 -6.04 -7.92
CA PHE A 111 -7.40 -6.76 -8.19
C PHE A 111 -8.14 -7.09 -6.89
N ILE A 112 -7.46 -7.73 -5.93
CA ILE A 112 -8.04 -8.12 -4.65
C ILE A 112 -8.62 -6.90 -3.91
N ARG A 113 -7.85 -5.81 -3.77
CA ARG A 113 -8.35 -4.63 -3.04
C ARG A 113 -9.54 -3.96 -3.73
N ARG A 114 -9.64 -3.99 -5.06
CA ARG A 114 -10.81 -3.48 -5.78
C ARG A 114 -12.05 -4.33 -5.55
N LYS A 115 -11.90 -5.66 -5.60
CA LYS A 115 -13.00 -6.60 -5.31
C LYS A 115 -13.50 -6.44 -3.87
N LEU A 116 -12.59 -6.29 -2.90
CA LEU A 116 -12.98 -6.05 -1.50
C LEU A 116 -13.64 -4.70 -1.29
N LEU A 117 -13.18 -3.67 -2.01
CA LEU A 117 -13.82 -2.37 -2.00
C LEU A 117 -15.25 -2.48 -2.56
N GLU A 118 -15.45 -3.19 -3.67
CA GLU A 118 -16.76 -3.42 -4.29
C GLU A 118 -17.72 -4.20 -3.38
N ALA A 119 -17.20 -5.17 -2.64
CA ALA A 119 -17.96 -6.03 -1.74
C ALA A 119 -18.20 -5.44 -0.33
N ASP A 120 -17.77 -4.20 -0.05
CA ASP A 120 -17.85 -3.55 1.26
C ASP A 120 -17.17 -4.34 2.40
N VAL A 121 -16.13 -5.10 2.07
CA VAL A 121 -15.35 -5.89 3.04
C VAL A 121 -14.24 -5.04 3.64
N SER A 122 -14.02 -5.12 4.95
CA SER A 122 -12.91 -4.43 5.62
C SER A 122 -11.57 -5.07 5.30
N PHE A 123 -10.56 -4.26 4.94
CA PHE A 123 -9.25 -4.77 4.60
C PHE A 123 -8.11 -3.81 4.93
N THR A 124 -6.90 -4.37 4.96
CA THR A 124 -5.64 -3.62 5.13
C THR A 124 -4.71 -3.96 3.99
N PHE A 125 -4.02 -2.98 3.43
CA PHE A 125 -3.00 -3.24 2.42
C PHE A 125 -1.72 -2.44 2.64
N GLU A 126 -0.59 -3.04 2.23
CA GLU A 126 0.71 -2.37 2.21
C GLU A 126 1.01 -1.75 0.86
N THR A 127 1.64 -0.57 0.88
CA THR A 127 2.09 0.11 -0.34
C THR A 127 3.27 1.03 -0.09
N VAL A 128 4.12 1.20 -1.10
CA VAL A 128 5.14 2.26 -1.09
C VAL A 128 4.49 3.64 -1.24
N MET A 129 3.27 3.71 -1.78
CA MET A 129 2.54 4.96 -2.05
C MET A 129 3.38 5.96 -2.88
N SER A 130 3.99 5.49 -3.97
CA SER A 130 4.83 6.31 -4.84
C SER A 130 4.16 6.70 -6.16
N SER A 131 2.85 6.50 -6.27
CA SER A 131 2.01 6.83 -7.43
C SER A 131 0.62 7.27 -6.96
N ARG A 132 0.02 8.19 -7.71
CA ARG A 132 -1.23 8.88 -7.34
C ARG A 132 -2.44 7.96 -7.23
N ASP A 133 -2.44 6.84 -7.93
CA ASP A 133 -3.52 5.84 -7.85
C ASP A 133 -3.80 5.35 -6.42
N LYS A 134 -2.83 5.45 -5.51
CA LYS A 134 -3.01 5.08 -4.09
C LYS A 134 -3.79 6.13 -3.32
N VAL A 135 -3.59 7.41 -3.64
CA VAL A 135 -4.37 8.53 -3.10
C VAL A 135 -5.80 8.47 -3.64
N GLU A 136 -5.96 8.27 -4.94
CA GLU A 136 -7.27 8.11 -5.58
C GLU A 136 -8.05 6.90 -5.04
N PHE A 137 -7.33 5.87 -4.61
CA PHE A 137 -7.96 4.70 -3.99
C PHE A 137 -8.54 5.03 -2.60
N LEU A 138 -7.85 5.84 -1.79
CA LEU A 138 -8.38 6.36 -0.52
C LEU A 138 -9.63 7.22 -0.76
N MET A 139 -9.58 8.11 -1.73
CA MET A 139 -10.71 8.97 -2.11
C MET A 139 -11.95 8.13 -2.47
N ARG A 140 -11.79 7.17 -3.38
CA ARG A 140 -12.89 6.25 -3.77
C ARG A 140 -13.44 5.45 -2.60
N ALA A 141 -12.58 5.03 -1.67
CA ALA A 141 -13.03 4.30 -0.49
C ALA A 141 -13.90 5.19 0.44
N GLN A 142 -13.53 6.45 0.62
CA GLN A 142 -14.37 7.41 1.36
C GLN A 142 -15.70 7.67 0.66
N GLU A 143 -15.69 7.92 -0.66
CA GLU A 143 -16.89 8.10 -1.48
C GLU A 143 -17.84 6.90 -1.35
N LYS A 144 -17.30 5.69 -1.22
CA LYS A 144 -18.06 4.46 -1.02
C LYS A 144 -18.51 4.23 0.42
N GLY A 145 -18.14 5.11 1.35
CA GLY A 145 -18.57 5.04 2.75
C GLY A 145 -17.65 4.21 3.66
N PHE A 146 -16.45 3.86 3.21
CA PHE A 146 -15.45 3.25 4.08
C PHE A 146 -14.90 4.26 5.08
N ARG A 147 -14.62 3.79 6.29
CA ARG A 147 -13.77 4.52 7.20
C ARG A 147 -12.31 4.25 6.87
N THR A 148 -11.58 5.31 6.46
CA THR A 148 -10.21 5.21 5.94
C THR A 148 -9.18 5.57 6.99
N TYR A 149 -8.10 4.75 7.04
CA TYR A 149 -6.98 4.92 7.96
C TYR A 149 -5.67 4.85 7.19
N LEU A 150 -4.79 5.82 7.40
CA LEU A 150 -3.43 5.82 6.89
C LEU A 150 -2.45 5.62 8.06
N TYR A 151 -1.59 4.63 7.96
CA TYR A 151 -0.42 4.46 8.82
C TYR A 151 0.81 4.71 7.94
N TYR A 152 1.42 5.86 8.11
CA TYR A 152 2.54 6.27 7.28
C TYR A 152 3.84 6.24 8.07
N MET A 153 4.87 5.63 7.48
CA MET A 153 6.20 5.51 8.09
C MET A 153 7.27 5.92 7.09
N ALA A 154 8.14 6.86 7.50
CA ALA A 154 9.29 7.27 6.73
C ALA A 154 10.56 7.35 7.59
N THR A 155 11.64 7.74 6.97
CA THR A 155 12.96 7.97 7.58
C THR A 155 13.47 9.32 7.14
N GLU A 156 14.43 9.88 7.88
CA GLU A 156 15.02 11.19 7.58
C GLU A 156 15.81 11.22 6.27
N ASP A 157 16.43 10.08 5.90
CA ASP A 157 17.30 9.99 4.74
C ASP A 157 17.00 8.73 3.92
N PRO A 158 16.85 8.81 2.59
CA PRO A 158 16.66 7.64 1.73
C PRO A 158 17.80 6.62 1.79
N GLU A 159 19.03 7.01 2.19
CA GLU A 159 20.14 6.07 2.35
C GLU A 159 19.90 5.08 3.51
N ILE A 160 19.16 5.47 4.55
CA ILE A 160 18.70 4.54 5.60
C ILE A 160 17.83 3.44 4.98
N ASN A 161 16.93 3.84 4.07
CA ASN A 161 16.06 2.91 3.36
C ASN A 161 16.86 1.96 2.45
N VAL A 162 17.85 2.48 1.71
CA VAL A 162 18.74 1.68 0.86
C VAL A 162 19.45 0.62 1.70
N SER A 163 20.15 1.02 2.76
CA SER A 163 20.88 0.10 3.65
C SER A 163 19.97 -1.00 4.22
N ARG A 164 18.76 -0.65 4.65
CA ARG A 164 17.80 -1.63 5.18
C ARG A 164 17.28 -2.61 4.12
N VAL A 165 17.10 -2.16 2.88
CA VAL A 165 16.73 -3.05 1.77
C VAL A 165 17.88 -3.98 1.43
N GLU A 166 19.13 -3.49 1.39
CA GLU A 166 20.33 -4.31 1.16
C GLU A 166 20.49 -5.39 2.24
N ASN A 167 20.33 -5.04 3.51
CA ASN A 167 20.36 -6.01 4.61
C ASN A 167 19.26 -7.08 4.46
N ARG A 168 18.04 -6.67 4.13
CA ARG A 168 16.94 -7.62 3.88
C ARG A 168 17.23 -8.56 2.71
N VAL A 169 17.90 -8.08 1.65
CA VAL A 169 18.31 -8.92 0.51
C VAL A 169 19.34 -9.95 0.92
N SER A 170 20.30 -9.58 1.78
CA SER A 170 21.29 -10.55 2.30
C SER A 170 20.64 -11.67 3.13
N GLU A 171 19.43 -11.41 3.68
CA GLU A 171 18.60 -12.38 4.42
C GLU A 171 17.60 -13.13 3.50
N GLY A 172 17.72 -13.01 2.17
CA GLY A 172 16.86 -13.68 1.20
C GLY A 172 15.61 -12.93 0.79
N GLY A 173 15.52 -11.64 1.11
CA GLY A 173 14.40 -10.78 0.69
C GLY A 173 14.52 -10.27 -0.74
N HIS A 174 13.44 -9.67 -1.24
CA HIS A 174 13.36 -9.15 -2.60
C HIS A 174 14.26 -7.92 -2.82
N ALA A 175 15.07 -7.95 -3.88
CA ALA A 175 15.94 -6.85 -4.26
C ALA A 175 15.18 -5.72 -4.96
N VAL A 176 15.49 -4.48 -4.59
CA VAL A 176 15.01 -3.28 -5.29
C VAL A 176 16.21 -2.42 -5.65
N PRO A 177 16.38 -1.99 -6.91
CA PRO A 177 17.48 -1.12 -7.32
C PRO A 177 17.54 0.19 -6.50
N LYS A 178 18.74 0.62 -6.14
CA LYS A 178 18.97 1.80 -5.28
C LYS A 178 18.31 3.06 -5.83
N ASP A 179 18.45 3.32 -7.11
CA ASP A 179 17.84 4.44 -7.80
C ASP A 179 16.30 4.45 -7.68
N LYS A 180 15.68 3.27 -7.77
CA LYS A 180 14.24 3.09 -7.57
C LYS A 180 13.82 3.33 -6.12
N ILE A 181 14.62 2.90 -5.13
CA ILE A 181 14.34 3.16 -3.71
C ILE A 181 14.30 4.67 -3.47
N ILE A 182 15.34 5.39 -3.89
CA ILE A 182 15.47 6.84 -3.72
C ILE A 182 14.34 7.58 -4.45
N ALA A 183 14.10 7.25 -5.71
CA ALA A 183 13.03 7.89 -6.49
C ALA A 183 11.63 7.66 -5.88
N ARG A 184 11.37 6.45 -5.35
CA ARG A 184 10.11 6.13 -4.68
C ARG A 184 9.99 6.81 -3.32
N TYR A 185 11.10 7.00 -2.59
CA TYR A 185 11.14 7.75 -1.35
C TYR A 185 10.59 9.17 -1.55
N HIS A 186 11.16 9.92 -2.47
CA HIS A 186 10.72 11.29 -2.73
C HIS A 186 9.27 11.37 -3.22
N ARG A 187 8.85 10.46 -4.12
CA ARG A 187 7.46 10.43 -4.58
C ARG A 187 6.47 10.08 -3.47
N SER A 188 6.84 9.16 -2.58
CA SER A 188 5.99 8.78 -1.44
C SER A 188 5.78 9.96 -0.50
N LEU A 189 6.83 10.70 -0.16
CA LEU A 189 6.74 11.91 0.66
C LEU A 189 5.92 13.01 -0.02
N ALA A 190 6.09 13.19 -1.33
CA ALA A 190 5.36 14.21 -2.07
C ALA A 190 3.84 14.00 -2.06
N LEU A 191 3.38 12.72 -1.98
CA LEU A 191 1.97 12.35 -1.96
C LEU A 191 1.36 12.30 -0.55
N LEU A 192 2.15 12.49 0.52
CA LEU A 192 1.68 12.29 1.89
C LEU A 192 0.53 13.25 2.26
N ALA A 193 0.68 14.54 1.96
CA ALA A 193 -0.34 15.54 2.28
C ALA A 193 -1.65 15.25 1.55
N ASP A 194 -1.57 14.91 0.26
CA ASP A 194 -2.75 14.54 -0.54
C ASP A 194 -3.44 13.29 0.03
N ALA A 195 -2.65 12.28 0.43
CA ALA A 195 -3.20 11.06 1.01
C ALA A 195 -3.92 11.30 2.34
N VAL A 196 -3.34 12.15 3.19
CA VAL A 196 -3.92 12.50 4.51
C VAL A 196 -5.31 13.12 4.36
N GLN A 197 -5.55 13.94 3.33
CA GLN A 197 -6.84 14.59 3.09
C GLN A 197 -7.99 13.59 2.90
N TYR A 198 -7.70 12.39 2.41
CA TYR A 198 -8.69 11.33 2.17
C TYR A 198 -8.68 10.25 3.26
N THR A 199 -8.39 10.67 4.51
CA THR A 199 -8.40 9.76 5.66
C THR A 199 -9.25 10.30 6.81
N ASN A 200 -10.01 9.41 7.46
CA ASN A 200 -10.62 9.75 8.74
C ASN A 200 -9.59 9.81 9.88
N ARG A 201 -8.53 9.00 9.76
CA ARG A 201 -7.38 9.04 10.67
C ARG A 201 -6.09 8.75 9.94
N ALA A 202 -5.07 9.59 10.12
CA ALA A 202 -3.71 9.32 9.68
C ALA A 202 -2.76 9.32 10.88
N TYR A 203 -1.91 8.29 10.95
CA TYR A 203 -0.89 8.11 11.99
C TYR A 203 0.47 8.17 11.31
N ILE A 204 1.29 9.14 11.70
CA ILE A 204 2.58 9.43 11.05
C ILE A 204 3.73 9.05 11.99
N PHE A 205 4.65 8.23 11.49
CA PHE A 205 5.78 7.70 12.25
C PHE A 205 7.10 7.99 11.57
N ASP A 206 8.09 8.39 12.36
CA ASP A 206 9.48 8.35 11.98
C ASP A 206 10.13 7.04 12.42
N ASN A 207 10.92 6.45 11.54
CA ASN A 207 11.67 5.22 11.82
C ASN A 207 13.13 5.37 11.38
N SER A 208 13.73 6.53 11.63
CA SER A 208 15.13 6.81 11.29
C SER A 208 16.10 6.10 12.24
N SER A 209 15.71 5.91 13.48
CA SER A 209 16.52 5.28 14.55
C SER A 209 16.07 3.84 14.85
N TYR A 210 16.57 3.30 15.98
CA TYR A 210 16.18 1.98 16.48
C TYR A 210 14.71 1.94 16.96
N GLU A 211 14.24 3.04 17.53
CA GLU A 211 12.87 3.15 18.03
C GLU A 211 12.03 3.97 17.05
N LYS A 212 10.83 3.47 16.78
CA LYS A 212 9.84 4.19 16.01
C LYS A 212 9.25 5.32 16.85
N VAL A 213 9.22 6.52 16.30
CA VAL A 213 8.64 7.68 16.95
C VAL A 213 7.29 7.99 16.31
N TRP A 214 6.24 8.03 17.10
CA TRP A 214 4.95 8.54 16.65
C TRP A 214 4.98 10.07 16.63
N ILE A 215 4.99 10.65 15.41
CA ILE A 215 5.18 12.10 15.21
C ILE A 215 3.88 12.86 15.34
N ALA A 216 2.84 12.39 14.65
CA ALA A 216 1.57 13.09 14.58
C ALA A 216 0.39 12.16 14.32
N GLU A 217 -0.79 12.62 14.72
CA GLU A 217 -2.08 12.10 14.32
C GLU A 217 -2.85 13.18 13.59
N VAL A 218 -3.51 12.82 12.48
CA VAL A 218 -4.40 13.72 11.76
C VAL A 218 -5.81 13.14 11.74
N THR A 219 -6.79 13.94 12.12
CA THR A 219 -8.21 13.59 12.15
C THR A 219 -8.92 14.27 11.00
N GLU A 220 -9.74 13.50 10.26
CA GLU A 220 -10.58 13.95 9.13
C GLU A 220 -9.81 14.78 8.08
N GLY A 221 -8.48 14.52 7.96
CA GLY A 221 -7.62 15.23 7.03
C GLY A 221 -7.32 16.70 7.35
N ILE A 222 -7.84 17.25 8.44
CA ILE A 222 -7.80 18.69 8.76
C ILE A 222 -7.25 19.03 10.15
N GLU A 223 -7.43 18.18 11.14
CA GLU A 223 -6.96 18.44 12.50
C GLU A 223 -5.67 17.64 12.78
N MET A 224 -4.56 18.32 13.00
CA MET A 224 -3.27 17.69 13.29
C MET A 224 -2.90 17.89 14.78
N GLU A 225 -2.59 16.78 15.43
CA GLU A 225 -2.04 16.73 16.78
C GLU A 225 -0.62 16.16 16.75
N LEU A 226 0.37 16.92 17.22
CA LEU A 226 1.71 16.41 17.40
C LEU A 226 1.77 15.47 18.62
N LYS A 227 2.46 14.37 18.46
CA LYS A 227 2.68 13.34 19.50
C LYS A 227 4.14 13.28 19.95
N SER A 228 5.00 14.08 19.35
CA SER A 228 6.43 14.17 19.65
C SER A 228 6.87 15.62 19.70
N ASP A 229 7.76 15.94 20.64
CA ASP A 229 8.42 17.26 20.74
C ASP A 229 9.50 17.43 19.66
N THR A 230 9.96 16.33 19.07
CA THR A 230 10.95 16.34 17.99
C THR A 230 10.27 16.08 16.67
N VAL A 231 10.38 17.03 15.74
CA VAL A 231 9.78 16.98 14.42
C VAL A 231 10.86 16.82 13.36
N PRO A 232 10.95 15.67 12.66
CA PRO A 232 11.94 15.45 11.62
C PRO A 232 11.72 16.40 10.42
N TYR A 233 12.81 16.74 9.72
CA TYR A 233 12.72 17.64 8.57
C TYR A 233 11.84 17.10 7.45
N TRP A 234 11.89 15.79 7.17
CA TRP A 234 11.05 15.17 6.16
C TRP A 234 9.55 15.35 6.44
N PHE A 235 9.14 15.22 7.71
CA PHE A 235 7.74 15.42 8.11
C PHE A 235 7.33 16.87 7.92
N LYS A 236 8.20 17.81 8.34
CA LYS A 236 7.95 19.23 8.17
C LYS A 236 7.71 19.56 6.70
N ALA A 237 8.63 19.19 5.81
CA ALA A 237 8.54 19.50 4.39
C ALA A 237 7.40 18.75 3.67
N ALA A 238 7.13 17.49 4.05
CA ALA A 238 6.14 16.67 3.35
C ALA A 238 4.69 16.93 3.81
N LEU A 239 4.49 17.32 5.08
CA LEU A 239 3.14 17.45 5.66
C LEU A 239 2.93 18.75 6.43
N TRP A 240 3.75 19.07 7.43
CA TRP A 240 3.52 20.18 8.34
C TRP A 240 3.38 21.54 7.65
N ASP A 241 4.33 21.89 6.79
CA ASP A 241 4.34 23.18 6.09
C ASP A 241 3.13 23.31 5.14
N LYS A 242 2.63 22.21 4.60
CA LYS A 242 1.43 22.19 3.75
C LYS A 242 0.12 22.32 4.54
N PHE A 243 0.09 21.83 5.78
CA PHE A 243 -1.04 22.00 6.70
C PHE A 243 -1.11 23.43 7.27
N SER A 244 0.05 24.06 7.45
CA SER A 244 0.17 25.41 8.04
C SER A 244 0.05 26.53 7.02
N ALA A 245 0.11 26.24 5.72
CA ALA A 245 -0.09 27.24 4.67
C ALA A 245 -1.56 27.69 4.68
N PRO A 246 -1.86 29.01 4.79
CA PRO A 246 -3.21 29.50 4.64
C PRO A 246 -3.71 29.11 3.24
N GLY A 247 -4.85 28.44 3.17
CA GLY A 247 -5.39 27.82 1.99
C GLY A 247 -5.44 28.78 0.79
N GLU A 248 -4.60 28.55 -0.20
CA GLU A 248 -4.91 28.90 -1.57
C GLU A 248 -5.96 27.87 -2.04
N SER A 249 -7.23 28.25 -1.86
CA SER A 249 -8.33 27.61 -2.57
C SER A 249 -8.09 27.78 -4.06
N THR A 250 -7.60 26.74 -4.69
CA THR A 250 -7.51 26.67 -6.16
C THR A 250 -8.93 26.64 -6.74
N PRO A 251 -9.26 27.47 -7.71
CA PRO A 251 -10.57 27.59 -8.32
C PRO A 251 -11.00 26.37 -9.11
#